data_b9adc03820ef4a079377bcea971b6628
#
_entry.id   b9adc03820ef4a079377bcea971b6628
#
_cell.length_a   1.000
_cell.length_b   1.000
_cell.length_c   1.000
_cell.angle_alpha   90.00
_cell.angle_beta   90.00
_cell.angle_gamma   90.00
#
_symmetry.space_group_name_H-M   'P 1'
#
loop_
_entity.id
_entity.type
_entity.pdbx_description
1 polymer ?
#
loop_
_entity_poly.entity_id
_entity_poly.type
_entity_poly.pdbx_seq_one_letter_code
_entity_poly.pdbx_strand_id
1 'polypeptide(L)'
;MKAVILAGGFGTRLSEETIDKPKPMVTVGGRPMLWHIMKILDANGIREFVIALGYRGDYIKQYFLDFYAINNDLTIELATGETTIHDDDRPDWRIHLVDTGLHTQTGGRLRRLRRWVEDGTFLFTYGDGVANVDIGALVEFHRLHGKLATVTTVRPPSRFGNLALEGPQVTAFHEKSVLSEVWINGGYFILEPSAIDYISSDEAIWEREPVEGLANDGQLMGYRHPGFWSCMDTFKEKTMLEQLWGSGEAPWRIWGQDPAPMVRSVGD
;
A
#
# COMPACT_ATOMS: atom_id res chain seq x y z
N MET A 1 -2.33 -10.24 13.88
CA MET A 1 -3.26 -9.58 12.91
C MET A 1 -2.67 -9.73 11.51
N LYS A 2 -3.49 -10.03 10.51
CA LYS A 2 -3.07 -10.13 9.11
C LYS A 2 -3.24 -8.79 8.39
N ALA A 3 -2.47 -8.57 7.32
CA ALA A 3 -2.68 -7.46 6.41
C ALA A 3 -3.04 -7.95 5.01
N VAL A 4 -4.13 -7.44 4.46
CA VAL A 4 -4.54 -7.62 3.06
C VAL A 4 -4.01 -6.45 2.25
N ILE A 5 -3.30 -6.74 1.15
CA ILE A 5 -2.77 -5.73 0.23
C ILE A 5 -3.31 -5.98 -1.17
N LEU A 6 -4.00 -4.99 -1.75
CA LEU A 6 -4.48 -5.08 -3.13
C LEU A 6 -3.34 -4.85 -4.13
N ALA A 7 -3.05 -5.83 -4.94
CA ALA A 7 -1.96 -5.81 -5.92
C ALA A 7 -2.38 -6.26 -7.33
N GLY A 8 -3.69 -6.30 -7.62
CA GLY A 8 -4.21 -6.89 -8.86
C GLY A 8 -4.71 -5.91 -9.91
N GLY A 9 -4.59 -4.60 -9.70
CA GLY A 9 -5.05 -3.57 -10.65
C GLY A 9 -4.12 -3.39 -11.85
N PHE A 10 -4.65 -2.88 -12.98
CA PHE A 10 -3.91 -2.66 -14.23
C PHE A 10 -2.88 -1.52 -14.16
N GLY A 11 -3.01 -0.58 -13.22
CA GLY A 11 -2.06 0.54 -13.06
C GLY A 11 -2.01 1.54 -14.22
N THR A 12 -3.10 1.71 -14.98
CA THR A 12 -3.15 2.46 -16.25
C THR A 12 -2.70 3.92 -16.18
N ARG A 13 -2.77 4.54 -14.99
CA ARG A 13 -2.32 5.93 -14.78
C ARG A 13 -0.80 6.11 -14.76
N LEU A 14 -0.05 5.02 -14.62
CA LEU A 14 1.41 4.96 -14.64
C LEU A 14 1.88 4.01 -15.75
N SER A 15 1.26 4.11 -16.93
CA SER A 15 1.39 3.15 -18.04
C SER A 15 2.84 2.92 -18.49
N GLU A 16 3.69 3.95 -18.46
CA GLU A 16 5.10 3.84 -18.84
C GLU A 16 5.90 2.84 -17.97
N GLU A 17 5.49 2.69 -16.70
CA GLU A 17 6.13 1.81 -15.73
C GLU A 17 5.41 0.46 -15.56
N THR A 18 4.16 0.36 -16.03
CA THR A 18 3.28 -0.79 -15.73
C THR A 18 2.99 -1.68 -16.93
N ILE A 19 3.71 -1.51 -18.04
CA ILE A 19 3.60 -2.41 -19.22
C ILE A 19 4.05 -3.82 -18.85
N ASP A 20 5.21 -3.95 -18.21
CA ASP A 20 5.86 -5.23 -17.94
C ASP A 20 5.74 -5.71 -16.51
N LYS A 21 5.33 -4.87 -15.59
CA LYS A 21 5.19 -5.17 -14.15
C LYS A 21 3.92 -4.54 -13.56
N PRO A 22 3.30 -5.15 -12.53
CA PRO A 22 2.14 -4.54 -11.90
C PRO A 22 2.57 -3.32 -11.06
N LYS A 23 1.66 -2.35 -10.90
CA LYS A 23 1.93 -1.09 -10.20
C LYS A 23 2.61 -1.24 -8.82
N PRO A 24 2.23 -2.20 -7.95
CA PRO A 24 2.90 -2.42 -6.67
C PRO A 24 4.37 -2.83 -6.78
N MET A 25 4.81 -3.26 -7.98
CA MET A 25 6.21 -3.64 -8.25
C MET A 25 7.03 -2.51 -8.89
N VAL A 26 6.46 -1.35 -9.11
CA VAL A 26 7.22 -0.13 -9.46
C VAL A 26 8.11 0.24 -8.28
N THR A 27 9.39 0.52 -8.57
CA THR A 27 10.40 0.71 -7.54
C THR A 27 10.53 2.15 -7.09
N VAL A 28 10.87 2.31 -5.81
CA VAL A 28 11.35 3.54 -5.18
C VAL A 28 12.61 3.18 -4.40
N GLY A 29 13.72 3.87 -4.66
CA GLY A 29 15.01 3.54 -4.04
C GLY A 29 15.47 2.11 -4.33
N GLY A 30 15.19 1.58 -5.53
CA GLY A 30 15.54 0.23 -5.93
C GLY A 30 14.68 -0.89 -5.31
N ARG A 31 13.69 -0.57 -4.48
CA ARG A 31 12.77 -1.54 -3.85
C ARG A 31 11.34 -1.35 -4.35
N PRO A 32 10.55 -2.42 -4.60
CA PRO A 32 9.15 -2.31 -4.99
C PRO A 32 8.31 -1.53 -3.97
N MET A 33 7.30 -0.79 -4.43
CA MET A 33 6.34 -0.12 -3.56
C MET A 33 5.69 -1.10 -2.57
N LEU A 34 5.37 -2.31 -3.03
CA LEU A 34 4.85 -3.39 -2.20
C LEU A 34 5.78 -3.71 -1.01
N TRP A 35 7.09 -3.75 -1.25
CA TRP A 35 8.09 -3.97 -0.21
C TRP A 35 8.08 -2.84 0.83
N HIS A 36 7.98 -1.57 0.40
CA HIS A 36 7.87 -0.43 1.33
C HIS A 36 6.64 -0.54 2.22
N ILE A 37 5.50 -0.88 1.65
CA ILE A 37 4.24 -1.07 2.39
C ILE A 37 4.42 -2.20 3.42
N MET A 38 4.98 -3.33 3.03
CA MET A 38 5.22 -4.46 3.93
C MET A 38 6.21 -4.09 5.06
N LYS A 39 7.25 -3.30 4.79
CA LYS A 39 8.19 -2.80 5.80
C LYS A 39 7.52 -1.84 6.80
N ILE A 40 6.63 -0.96 6.34
CA ILE A 40 5.81 -0.11 7.22
C ILE A 40 4.99 -0.99 8.18
N LEU A 41 4.34 -2.00 7.65
CA LEU A 41 3.49 -2.90 8.43
C LEU A 41 4.30 -3.79 9.39
N ASP A 42 5.45 -4.30 8.96
CA ASP A 42 6.38 -5.08 9.79
C ASP A 42 6.92 -4.25 10.96
N ALA A 43 7.29 -2.99 10.73
CA ALA A 43 7.71 -2.07 11.79
C ALA A 43 6.62 -1.84 12.85
N ASN A 44 5.36 -2.07 12.50
CA ASN A 44 4.20 -2.06 13.39
C ASN A 44 3.79 -3.47 13.88
N GLY A 45 4.63 -4.50 13.69
CA GLY A 45 4.42 -5.86 14.18
C GLY A 45 3.48 -6.72 13.35
N ILE A 46 3.13 -6.31 12.12
CA ILE A 46 2.31 -7.11 11.19
C ILE A 46 3.24 -7.84 10.22
N ARG A 47 3.31 -9.18 10.33
CA ARG A 47 4.21 -10.04 9.57
C ARG A 47 3.52 -11.10 8.73
N GLU A 48 2.19 -11.12 8.73
CA GLU A 48 1.39 -12.02 7.90
C GLU A 48 0.60 -11.22 6.88
N PHE A 49 0.90 -11.46 5.59
CA PHE A 49 0.39 -10.69 4.47
C PHE A 49 -0.44 -11.57 3.54
N VAL A 50 -1.60 -11.08 3.14
CA VAL A 50 -2.46 -11.70 2.10
C VAL A 50 -2.50 -10.74 0.92
N ILE A 51 -1.80 -11.09 -0.16
CA ILE A 51 -1.65 -10.23 -1.33
C ILE A 51 -2.65 -10.66 -2.39
N ALA A 52 -3.60 -9.76 -2.71
CA ALA A 52 -4.61 -9.98 -3.74
C ALA A 52 -4.01 -9.77 -5.13
N LEU A 53 -3.68 -10.84 -5.83
CA LEU A 53 -3.11 -10.82 -7.16
C LEU A 53 -4.20 -10.68 -8.24
N GLY A 54 -3.79 -10.18 -9.41
CA GLY A 54 -4.58 -10.06 -10.63
C GLY A 54 -3.65 -9.82 -11.81
N TYR A 55 -3.67 -8.61 -12.41
CA TYR A 55 -2.77 -8.27 -13.50
C TYR A 55 -1.29 -8.49 -13.11
N ARG A 56 -0.57 -9.26 -13.93
CA ARG A 56 0.85 -9.64 -13.72
C ARG A 56 1.14 -10.18 -12.31
N GLY A 57 0.21 -10.96 -11.76
CA GLY A 57 0.41 -11.63 -10.48
C GLY A 57 1.57 -12.64 -10.49
N ASP A 58 1.92 -13.17 -11.67
CA ASP A 58 3.12 -13.98 -11.93
C ASP A 58 4.40 -13.24 -11.55
N TYR A 59 4.50 -11.96 -11.90
CA TYR A 59 5.67 -11.11 -11.57
C TYR A 59 5.85 -10.98 -10.05
N ILE A 60 4.75 -10.76 -9.30
CA ILE A 60 4.82 -10.69 -7.83
C ILE A 60 5.20 -12.03 -7.22
N LYS A 61 4.65 -13.16 -7.74
CA LYS A 61 5.02 -14.50 -7.29
C LYS A 61 6.50 -14.77 -7.49
N GLN A 62 7.01 -14.46 -8.68
CA GLN A 62 8.42 -14.65 -9.00
C GLN A 62 9.33 -13.82 -8.09
N TYR A 63 8.99 -12.55 -7.86
CA TYR A 63 9.73 -11.69 -6.95
C TYR A 63 9.90 -12.31 -5.55
N PHE A 64 8.83 -12.89 -4.97
CA PHE A 64 8.93 -13.49 -3.64
C PHE A 64 9.59 -14.86 -3.65
N LEU A 65 9.48 -15.64 -4.73
CA LEU A 65 10.21 -16.90 -4.89
C LEU A 65 11.73 -16.66 -4.96
N ASP A 66 12.13 -15.62 -5.67
CA ASP A 66 13.55 -15.25 -5.85
C ASP A 66 14.04 -14.25 -4.79
N PHE A 67 13.22 -13.92 -3.79
CA PHE A 67 13.46 -12.81 -2.85
C PHE A 67 14.86 -12.87 -2.23
N TYR A 68 15.28 -14.04 -1.76
CA TYR A 68 16.59 -14.20 -1.14
C TYR A 68 17.72 -14.10 -2.14
N ALA A 69 17.57 -14.71 -3.31
CA ALA A 69 18.59 -14.68 -4.37
C ALA A 69 18.80 -13.25 -4.93
N ILE A 70 17.73 -12.45 -4.99
CA ILE A 70 17.81 -11.07 -5.50
C ILE A 70 18.40 -10.10 -4.47
N ASN A 71 18.20 -10.36 -3.18
CA ASN A 71 18.51 -9.40 -2.11
C ASN A 71 19.78 -9.75 -1.31
N ASN A 72 20.44 -10.87 -1.60
CA ASN A 72 21.65 -11.31 -0.90
C ASN A 72 22.75 -11.71 -1.88
N ASP A 73 23.98 -11.74 -1.39
CA ASP A 73 25.08 -12.34 -2.13
C ASP A 73 24.91 -13.84 -2.21
N LEU A 74 25.28 -14.43 -3.34
CA LEU A 74 25.15 -15.87 -3.54
C LEU A 74 26.32 -16.46 -4.32
N THR A 75 26.62 -17.73 -4.05
CA THR A 75 27.52 -18.56 -4.81
C THR A 75 26.72 -19.65 -5.53
N ILE A 76 26.94 -19.82 -6.81
CA ILE A 76 26.30 -20.87 -7.62
C ILE A 76 27.39 -21.79 -8.16
N GLU A 77 27.31 -23.07 -7.84
CA GLU A 77 28.15 -24.12 -8.42
C GLU A 77 27.44 -24.72 -9.63
N LEU A 78 27.76 -24.23 -10.83
CA LEU A 78 27.07 -24.66 -12.05
C LEU A 78 27.22 -26.16 -12.33
N ALA A 79 28.31 -26.80 -11.86
CA ALA A 79 28.52 -28.23 -12.06
C ALA A 79 27.56 -29.11 -11.26
N THR A 80 27.14 -28.67 -10.08
CA THR A 80 26.29 -29.42 -9.16
C THR A 80 24.87 -28.86 -9.10
N GLY A 81 24.66 -27.58 -9.51
CA GLY A 81 23.43 -26.83 -9.33
C GLY A 81 23.21 -26.34 -7.89
N GLU A 82 24.20 -26.47 -7.02
CA GLU A 82 24.14 -26.01 -5.64
C GLU A 82 24.20 -24.49 -5.57
N THR A 83 23.33 -23.89 -4.72
CA THR A 83 23.31 -22.45 -4.49
C THR A 83 23.43 -22.19 -3.01
N THR A 84 24.42 -21.40 -2.63
CA THR A 84 24.63 -20.90 -1.27
C THR A 84 24.31 -19.41 -1.23
N ILE A 85 23.39 -19.01 -0.35
CA ILE A 85 23.04 -17.60 -0.11
C ILE A 85 23.84 -17.15 1.11
N HIS A 86 24.56 -16.03 0.95
CA HIS A 86 25.36 -15.40 1.98
C HIS A 86 24.54 -14.27 2.59
N ASP A 87 24.76 -13.98 3.88
CA ASP A 87 24.01 -12.99 4.66
C ASP A 87 22.51 -13.31 4.83
N ASP A 88 22.14 -13.61 6.04
CA ASP A 88 20.84 -14.22 6.37
C ASP A 88 19.89 -13.20 7.04
N ASP A 89 19.84 -11.96 6.51
CA ASP A 89 18.82 -10.99 6.95
C ASP A 89 17.46 -11.35 6.32
N ARG A 90 16.81 -12.35 6.93
CA ARG A 90 15.51 -12.85 6.47
C ARG A 90 14.39 -12.18 7.26
N PRO A 91 13.53 -11.40 6.60
CA PRO A 91 12.34 -10.93 7.27
C PRO A 91 11.44 -12.13 7.65
N ASP A 92 10.97 -12.15 8.89
CA ASP A 92 10.02 -13.17 9.37
C ASP A 92 8.61 -12.87 8.82
N TRP A 93 8.46 -12.94 7.49
CA TRP A 93 7.20 -12.68 6.81
C TRP A 93 6.55 -13.96 6.34
N ARG A 94 5.26 -14.11 6.62
CA ARG A 94 4.40 -15.09 6.00
C ARG A 94 3.55 -14.44 4.93
N ILE A 95 3.69 -14.89 3.69
CA ILE A 95 3.09 -14.23 2.52
C ILE A 95 2.18 -15.21 1.78
N HIS A 96 0.90 -14.85 1.68
CA HIS A 96 -0.11 -15.58 0.91
C HIS A 96 -0.34 -14.83 -0.42
N LEU A 97 0.06 -15.42 -1.54
CA LEU A 97 -0.07 -14.87 -2.88
C LEU A 97 -1.31 -15.46 -3.53
N VAL A 98 -2.44 -14.75 -3.44
CA VAL A 98 -3.76 -15.28 -3.79
C VAL A 98 -4.26 -14.66 -5.10
N ASP A 99 -4.49 -15.47 -6.11
CA ASP A 99 -5.13 -15.03 -7.36
C ASP A 99 -6.59 -14.69 -7.09
N THR A 100 -6.95 -13.43 -7.32
CA THR A 100 -8.30 -12.92 -7.13
C THR A 100 -8.99 -12.58 -8.46
N GLY A 101 -8.41 -13.00 -9.59
CA GLY A 101 -8.94 -12.81 -10.93
C GLY A 101 -8.51 -11.48 -11.58
N LEU A 102 -8.40 -11.50 -12.91
CA LEU A 102 -7.90 -10.38 -13.69
C LEU A 102 -8.83 -9.16 -13.66
N HIS A 103 -10.14 -9.39 -13.81
CA HIS A 103 -11.16 -8.33 -13.97
C HIS A 103 -11.93 -8.01 -12.68
N THR A 104 -11.62 -8.69 -11.60
CA THR A 104 -12.25 -8.48 -10.28
C THR A 104 -11.93 -7.07 -9.76
N GLN A 105 -12.93 -6.35 -9.28
CA GLN A 105 -12.78 -5.01 -8.71
C GLN A 105 -12.28 -5.06 -7.25
N THR A 106 -11.96 -3.91 -6.66
CA THR A 106 -11.34 -3.78 -5.33
C THR A 106 -12.12 -4.49 -4.23
N GLY A 107 -13.43 -4.31 -4.17
CA GLY A 107 -14.31 -5.02 -3.25
C GLY A 107 -14.37 -6.52 -3.55
N GLY A 108 -14.56 -6.89 -4.82
CA GLY A 108 -14.59 -8.30 -5.22
C GLY A 108 -13.33 -9.06 -4.82
N ARG A 109 -12.13 -8.43 -4.94
CA ARG A 109 -10.88 -9.03 -4.48
C ARG A 109 -10.92 -9.30 -2.99
N LEU A 110 -11.35 -8.33 -2.20
CA LEU A 110 -11.48 -8.50 -0.75
C LEU A 110 -12.47 -9.61 -0.40
N ARG A 111 -13.62 -9.68 -1.09
CA ARG A 111 -14.61 -10.77 -0.93
C ARG A 111 -14.03 -12.16 -1.20
N ARG A 112 -13.20 -12.31 -2.23
CA ARG A 112 -12.53 -13.58 -2.58
C ARG A 112 -11.49 -13.99 -1.55
N LEU A 113 -11.01 -13.05 -0.73
CA LEU A 113 -10.06 -13.32 0.34
C LEU A 113 -10.71 -13.65 1.68
N ARG A 114 -12.05 -13.72 1.80
CA ARG A 114 -12.78 -13.96 3.05
C ARG A 114 -12.15 -15.07 3.89
N ARG A 115 -11.91 -16.27 3.32
CA ARG A 115 -11.35 -17.41 4.03
C ARG A 115 -9.96 -17.18 4.64
N TRP A 116 -9.26 -16.14 4.21
CA TRP A 116 -7.92 -15.81 4.69
C TRP A 116 -7.94 -14.87 5.89
N VAL A 117 -9.08 -14.20 6.12
CA VAL A 117 -9.24 -13.15 7.13
C VAL A 117 -10.44 -13.35 8.07
N GLU A 118 -11.14 -14.49 7.96
CA GLU A 118 -12.34 -14.78 8.77
C GLU A 118 -12.06 -15.03 10.25
N ASP A 119 -10.81 -15.25 10.63
CA ASP A 119 -10.36 -15.57 11.98
C ASP A 119 -10.19 -14.35 12.89
N GLY A 120 -10.42 -13.13 12.40
CA GLY A 120 -10.42 -11.91 13.25
C GLY A 120 -10.15 -10.62 12.51
N THR A 121 -10.09 -9.54 13.26
CA THR A 121 -9.79 -8.19 12.78
C THR A 121 -8.52 -8.17 11.94
N PHE A 122 -8.54 -7.53 10.78
CA PHE A 122 -7.42 -7.44 9.85
C PHE A 122 -7.21 -6.02 9.32
N LEU A 123 -5.98 -5.74 8.90
CA LEU A 123 -5.66 -4.52 8.17
C LEU A 123 -5.90 -4.75 6.67
N PHE A 124 -6.46 -3.75 6.00
CA PHE A 124 -6.65 -3.74 4.56
C PHE A 124 -6.05 -2.47 3.97
N THR A 125 -5.26 -2.60 2.89
CA THR A 125 -4.63 -1.46 2.22
C THR A 125 -4.43 -1.71 0.71
N TYR A 126 -4.07 -0.65 0.00
CA TYR A 126 -3.72 -0.69 -1.42
C TYR A 126 -2.22 -0.94 -1.61
N GLY A 127 -1.82 -1.31 -2.82
CA GLY A 127 -0.43 -1.64 -3.17
C GLY A 127 0.39 -0.45 -3.71
N ASP A 128 -0.07 0.79 -3.51
CA ASP A 128 0.49 1.98 -4.17
C ASP A 128 0.63 3.22 -3.28
N GLY A 129 0.33 3.11 -1.98
CA GLY A 129 0.40 4.20 -1.04
C GLY A 129 1.31 3.93 0.15
N VAL A 130 2.11 4.93 0.54
CA VAL A 130 2.97 4.92 1.72
C VAL A 130 2.60 6.03 2.69
N ALA A 131 2.71 5.75 3.99
CA ALA A 131 2.44 6.71 5.05
C ALA A 131 3.26 6.38 6.30
N ASN A 132 3.41 7.35 7.19
CA ASN A 132 3.96 7.13 8.53
C ASN A 132 2.86 7.00 9.59
N VAL A 133 1.76 6.35 9.21
CA VAL A 133 0.62 6.12 10.11
C VAL A 133 1.01 5.19 11.26
N ASP A 134 0.63 5.58 12.47
CA ASP A 134 0.74 4.73 13.64
C ASP A 134 -0.36 3.67 13.59
N ILE A 135 0.01 2.46 13.14
CA ILE A 135 -0.92 1.34 13.02
C ILE A 135 -1.38 0.86 14.40
N GLY A 136 -0.53 0.95 15.42
CA GLY A 136 -0.89 0.60 16.79
C GLY A 136 -2.03 1.48 17.30
N ALA A 137 -1.90 2.80 17.17
CA ALA A 137 -2.94 3.75 17.54
C ALA A 137 -4.21 3.61 16.68
N LEU A 138 -4.07 3.30 15.39
CA LEU A 138 -5.20 3.02 14.48
C LEU A 138 -6.00 1.79 14.95
N VAL A 139 -5.33 0.71 15.32
CA VAL A 139 -5.95 -0.52 15.83
C VAL A 139 -6.63 -0.29 17.17
N GLU A 140 -5.99 0.46 18.08
CA GLU A 140 -6.58 0.80 19.36
C GLU A 140 -7.85 1.66 19.18
N PHE A 141 -7.80 2.67 18.31
CA PHE A 141 -8.97 3.47 17.94
C PHE A 141 -10.11 2.59 17.42
N HIS A 142 -9.80 1.62 16.54
CA HIS A 142 -10.80 0.69 16.02
C HIS A 142 -11.45 -0.14 17.12
N ARG A 143 -10.65 -0.69 18.04
CA ARG A 143 -11.17 -1.48 19.18
C ARG A 143 -12.08 -0.67 20.10
N LEU A 144 -11.72 0.58 20.37
CA LEU A 144 -12.47 1.44 21.28
C LEU A 144 -13.88 1.76 20.80
N HIS A 145 -14.11 1.96 19.52
CA HIS A 145 -15.45 2.27 19.00
C HIS A 145 -16.30 1.04 18.69
N GLY A 146 -15.70 -0.15 18.50
CA GLY A 146 -16.40 -1.42 18.29
C GLY A 146 -17.27 -1.49 17.03
N LYS A 147 -16.94 -0.70 15.97
CA LYS A 147 -17.62 -0.71 14.68
C LYS A 147 -16.90 -1.64 13.71
N LEU A 148 -17.54 -1.95 12.56
CA LEU A 148 -17.01 -2.92 11.60
C LEU A 148 -15.81 -2.42 10.80
N ALA A 149 -15.66 -1.12 10.63
CA ALA A 149 -14.61 -0.55 9.80
C ALA A 149 -14.06 0.77 10.38
N THR A 150 -12.75 0.93 10.26
CA THR A 150 -12.06 2.21 10.44
C THR A 150 -11.28 2.52 9.17
N VAL A 151 -11.35 3.75 8.68
CA VAL A 151 -10.53 4.25 7.58
C VAL A 151 -9.58 5.32 8.09
N THR A 152 -8.31 5.23 7.74
CA THR A 152 -7.38 6.34 7.93
C THR A 152 -7.75 7.47 6.99
N THR A 153 -7.97 8.67 7.56
CA THR A 153 -8.28 9.87 6.80
C THR A 153 -7.08 10.80 6.78
N VAL A 154 -6.78 11.37 5.61
CA VAL A 154 -5.62 12.23 5.39
C VAL A 154 -6.02 13.54 4.71
N ARG A 155 -5.17 14.55 4.82
CA ARG A 155 -5.28 15.82 4.10
C ARG A 155 -4.09 15.95 3.15
N PRO A 156 -4.22 15.51 1.88
CA PRO A 156 -3.14 15.69 0.93
C PRO A 156 -2.93 17.18 0.63
N PRO A 157 -1.69 17.58 0.27
CA PRO A 157 -1.46 18.92 -0.25
C PRO A 157 -2.35 19.17 -1.47
N SER A 158 -2.88 20.37 -1.61
CA SER A 158 -3.69 20.74 -2.77
C SER A 158 -2.88 20.54 -4.07
N ARG A 159 -3.48 19.89 -5.06
CA ARG A 159 -2.87 19.73 -6.39
C ARG A 159 -2.87 21.05 -7.18
N PHE A 160 -3.70 21.99 -6.77
CA PHE A 160 -3.91 23.29 -7.44
C PHE A 160 -3.80 24.42 -6.43
N GLY A 161 -3.55 25.64 -6.93
CA GLY A 161 -3.65 26.85 -6.13
C GLY A 161 -5.09 27.07 -5.65
N ASN A 162 -5.25 27.45 -4.40
CA ASN A 162 -6.54 27.80 -3.80
C ASN A 162 -6.78 29.29 -3.91
N LEU A 163 -8.00 29.68 -4.29
CA LEU A 163 -8.44 31.07 -4.39
C LEU A 163 -9.46 31.35 -3.30
N ALA A 164 -9.26 32.45 -2.57
CA ALA A 164 -10.33 33.04 -1.78
C ALA A 164 -11.06 34.08 -2.65
N LEU A 165 -12.38 34.03 -2.64
CA LEU A 165 -13.23 34.90 -3.47
C LEU A 165 -14.19 35.70 -2.59
N GLU A 166 -14.30 37.03 -2.88
CA GLU A 166 -15.42 37.85 -2.43
C GLU A 166 -16.17 38.36 -3.67
N GLY A 167 -17.34 37.77 -3.93
CA GLY A 167 -18.01 37.97 -5.22
C GLY A 167 -17.11 37.48 -6.37
N PRO A 168 -16.89 38.30 -7.42
CA PRO A 168 -15.97 37.99 -8.51
C PRO A 168 -14.51 38.31 -8.20
N GLN A 169 -14.21 38.99 -7.09
CA GLN A 169 -12.85 39.41 -6.72
C GLN A 169 -12.08 38.28 -6.05
N VAL A 170 -10.85 38.04 -6.56
CA VAL A 170 -9.87 37.17 -5.87
C VAL A 170 -9.23 37.98 -4.75
N THR A 171 -9.44 37.58 -3.50
CA THR A 171 -8.89 38.26 -2.31
C THR A 171 -7.62 37.58 -1.79
N ALA A 172 -7.39 36.31 -2.11
CA ALA A 172 -6.14 35.63 -1.81
C ALA A 172 -5.87 34.49 -2.81
N PHE A 173 -4.60 34.23 -3.08
CA PHE A 173 -4.11 33.09 -3.85
C PHE A 173 -3.07 32.34 -3.01
N HIS A 174 -3.31 31.06 -2.79
CA HIS A 174 -2.41 30.18 -2.04
C HIS A 174 -1.97 29.03 -2.93
N GLU A 175 -0.76 29.13 -3.49
CA GLU A 175 -0.17 28.04 -4.27
C GLU A 175 0.10 26.84 -3.35
N LYS A 176 -0.50 25.69 -3.68
CA LYS A 176 -0.31 24.42 -2.99
C LYS A 176 -0.48 24.47 -1.47
N SER A 177 -1.48 25.22 -0.98
CA SER A 177 -1.72 25.29 0.46
C SER A 177 -2.00 23.87 1.01
N VAL A 178 -1.37 23.55 2.14
CA VAL A 178 -1.56 22.26 2.87
C VAL A 178 -2.98 22.16 3.48
N LEU A 179 -3.75 23.25 3.42
CA LEU A 179 -5.05 23.37 4.08
C LEU A 179 -6.20 23.03 3.10
N SER A 180 -6.26 21.83 2.59
CA SER A 180 -7.54 21.27 2.17
C SER A 180 -8.36 21.01 3.43
N GLU A 181 -9.55 21.60 3.57
CA GLU A 181 -10.47 21.25 4.64
C GLU A 181 -11.07 19.86 4.46
N VAL A 182 -10.87 19.27 3.29
CA VAL A 182 -11.43 17.96 2.92
C VAL A 182 -10.49 16.85 3.36
N TRP A 183 -11.03 15.95 4.17
CA TRP A 183 -10.41 14.67 4.48
C TRP A 183 -10.71 13.66 3.37
N ILE A 184 -9.69 12.92 2.95
CA ILE A 184 -9.84 11.86 1.94
C ILE A 184 -9.45 10.50 2.53
N ASN A 185 -9.83 9.43 1.83
CA ASN A 185 -9.40 8.07 2.12
C ASN A 185 -7.87 7.94 2.01
N GLY A 186 -7.21 7.64 3.12
CA GLY A 186 -5.76 7.44 3.20
C GLY A 186 -5.31 6.01 2.87
N GLY A 187 -6.25 5.10 2.58
CA GLY A 187 -5.93 3.76 2.08
C GLY A 187 -5.58 2.71 3.13
N TYR A 188 -5.49 3.05 4.41
CA TYR A 188 -5.31 2.09 5.50
C TYR A 188 -6.62 1.91 6.24
N PHE A 189 -7.12 0.68 6.26
CA PHE A 189 -8.35 0.30 6.94
C PHE A 189 -8.07 -0.75 8.01
N ILE A 190 -8.81 -0.69 9.11
CA ILE A 190 -8.97 -1.83 10.03
C ILE A 190 -10.40 -2.32 9.88
N LEU A 191 -10.55 -3.60 9.61
CA LEU A 191 -11.83 -4.23 9.27
C LEU A 191 -12.09 -5.44 10.15
N GLU A 192 -13.34 -5.56 10.61
CA GLU A 192 -13.89 -6.82 11.08
C GLU A 192 -14.27 -7.72 9.89
N PRO A 193 -14.19 -9.06 10.00
CA PRO A 193 -14.55 -9.97 8.91
C PRO A 193 -15.94 -9.74 8.33
N SER A 194 -16.90 -9.32 9.16
CA SER A 194 -18.29 -9.02 8.75
C SER A 194 -18.41 -7.76 7.88
N ALA A 195 -17.40 -6.89 7.82
CA ALA A 195 -17.38 -5.79 6.86
C ALA A 195 -17.39 -6.29 5.40
N ILE A 196 -16.94 -7.53 5.16
CA ILE A 196 -16.96 -8.17 3.82
C ILE A 196 -18.40 -8.48 3.38
N ASP A 197 -19.37 -8.59 4.29
CA ASP A 197 -20.78 -8.85 3.97
C ASP A 197 -21.44 -7.72 3.19
N TYR A 198 -20.86 -6.51 3.22
CA TYR A 198 -21.28 -5.37 2.42
C TYR A 198 -20.87 -5.47 0.94
N ILE A 199 -20.07 -6.48 0.56
CA ILE A 199 -19.60 -6.65 -0.81
C ILE A 199 -20.52 -7.62 -1.57
N SER A 200 -21.31 -7.10 -2.50
CA SER A 200 -22.34 -7.84 -3.21
C SER A 200 -21.81 -8.83 -4.26
N SER A 201 -20.75 -8.45 -4.99
CA SER A 201 -20.25 -9.22 -6.13
C SER A 201 -18.75 -9.00 -6.40
N ASP A 202 -18.22 -9.67 -7.40
CA ASP A 202 -16.84 -9.50 -7.87
C ASP A 202 -16.62 -8.16 -8.58
N GLU A 203 -17.67 -7.53 -9.09
CA GLU A 203 -17.67 -6.22 -9.73
C GLU A 203 -17.79 -5.07 -8.75
N ALA A 204 -18.04 -5.35 -7.45
CA ALA A 204 -18.16 -4.34 -6.43
C ALA A 204 -16.83 -3.59 -6.23
N ILE A 205 -16.90 -2.28 -6.28
CA ILE A 205 -15.78 -1.38 -5.98
C ILE A 205 -15.86 -1.04 -4.50
N TRP A 206 -14.83 -1.39 -3.73
CA TRP A 206 -14.79 -1.20 -2.26
C TRP A 206 -15.14 0.23 -1.85
N GLU A 207 -14.62 1.21 -2.57
CA GLU A 207 -14.76 2.65 -2.30
C GLU A 207 -16.14 3.22 -2.61
N ARG A 208 -17.07 2.39 -3.10
CA ARG A 208 -18.46 2.75 -3.43
C ARG A 208 -19.44 2.05 -2.49
N GLU A 209 -20.29 1.18 -3.04
CA GLU A 209 -21.36 0.51 -2.30
C GLU A 209 -20.95 -0.05 -0.93
N PRO A 210 -19.83 -0.79 -0.78
CA PRO A 210 -19.47 -1.35 0.52
C PRO A 210 -19.13 -0.26 1.55
N VAL A 211 -18.29 0.72 1.21
CA VAL A 211 -17.90 1.80 2.11
C VAL A 211 -19.08 2.74 2.39
N GLU A 212 -19.90 3.04 1.37
CA GLU A 212 -21.13 3.85 1.53
C GLU A 212 -22.15 3.14 2.42
N GLY A 213 -22.33 1.82 2.25
CA GLY A 213 -23.20 1.01 3.10
C GLY A 213 -22.74 1.02 4.55
N LEU A 214 -21.46 0.76 4.80
CA LEU A 214 -20.87 0.86 6.14
C LEU A 214 -21.05 2.24 6.76
N ALA A 215 -20.91 3.30 5.98
CA ALA A 215 -21.12 4.67 6.46
C ALA A 215 -22.59 4.95 6.80
N ASN A 216 -23.53 4.54 5.94
CA ASN A 216 -24.96 4.72 6.12
C ASN A 216 -25.47 3.97 7.36
N ASP A 217 -24.91 2.80 7.65
CA ASP A 217 -25.25 1.99 8.83
C ASP A 217 -24.49 2.42 10.09
N GLY A 218 -23.70 3.51 10.02
CA GLY A 218 -22.89 3.99 11.14
C GLY A 218 -21.82 3.02 11.60
N GLN A 219 -21.33 2.15 10.67
CA GLN A 219 -20.31 1.13 10.93
C GLN A 219 -18.92 1.55 10.44
N LEU A 220 -18.75 2.72 9.84
CA LEU A 220 -17.48 3.27 9.38
C LEU A 220 -17.03 4.44 10.25
N MET A 221 -15.82 4.37 10.79
CA MET A 221 -15.18 5.44 11.57
C MET A 221 -13.93 5.96 10.87
N GLY A 222 -13.68 7.27 11.00
CA GLY A 222 -12.51 7.94 10.41
C GLY A 222 -11.42 8.19 11.46
N TYR A 223 -10.25 7.60 11.27
CA TYR A 223 -9.03 7.89 12.04
C TYR A 223 -8.22 8.99 11.36
N ARG A 224 -8.05 10.14 12.02
CA ARG A 224 -7.35 11.30 11.46
C ARG A 224 -5.84 11.11 11.55
N HIS A 225 -5.18 11.04 10.41
CA HIS A 225 -3.72 10.99 10.31
C HIS A 225 -3.18 12.33 9.82
N PRO A 226 -2.49 13.10 10.68
CA PRO A 226 -1.92 14.40 10.31
C PRO A 226 -0.54 14.31 9.68
N GLY A 227 0.06 13.12 9.66
CA GLY A 227 1.43 12.88 9.20
C GLY A 227 1.56 12.76 7.68
N PHE A 228 2.70 12.21 7.26
CA PHE A 228 2.99 12.00 5.85
C PHE A 228 2.11 10.90 5.25
N TRP A 229 1.58 11.18 4.08
CA TRP A 229 0.91 10.23 3.21
C TRP A 229 1.13 10.60 1.74
N SER A 230 1.38 9.60 0.90
CA SER A 230 1.47 9.76 -0.55
C SER A 230 1.07 8.47 -1.26
N CYS A 231 0.33 8.59 -2.36
CA CYS A 231 0.16 7.53 -3.33
C CYS A 231 1.10 7.73 -4.53
N MET A 232 1.42 6.66 -5.24
CA MET A 232 2.24 6.66 -6.45
C MET A 232 1.34 6.46 -7.68
N ASP A 233 0.53 7.45 -8.03
CA ASP A 233 -0.41 7.37 -9.16
C ASP A 233 0.17 7.92 -10.46
N THR A 234 1.15 8.81 -10.37
CA THR A 234 1.76 9.52 -11.50
C THR A 234 3.28 9.44 -11.44
N PHE A 235 3.93 9.68 -12.59
CA PHE A 235 5.40 9.78 -12.66
C PHE A 235 5.95 10.88 -11.74
N LYS A 236 5.23 12.00 -11.59
CA LYS A 236 5.61 13.08 -10.68
C LYS A 236 5.63 12.61 -9.21
N GLU A 237 4.63 11.84 -8.79
CA GLU A 237 4.59 11.28 -7.43
C GLU A 237 5.70 10.26 -7.23
N LYS A 238 5.98 9.40 -8.22
CA LYS A 238 7.14 8.50 -8.19
C LYS A 238 8.45 9.27 -8.02
N THR A 239 8.68 10.30 -8.83
CA THR A 239 9.90 11.13 -8.76
C THR A 239 10.06 11.77 -7.38
N MET A 240 8.98 12.29 -6.80
CA MET A 240 8.99 12.86 -5.46
C MET A 240 9.38 11.80 -4.40
N LEU A 241 8.79 10.60 -4.47
CA LEU A 241 9.13 9.52 -3.54
C LEU A 241 10.59 9.06 -3.69
N GLU A 242 11.12 8.99 -4.93
CA GLU A 242 12.53 8.71 -5.19
C GLU A 242 13.46 9.77 -4.58
N GLN A 243 13.11 11.05 -4.70
CA GLN A 243 13.88 12.14 -4.12
C GLN A 243 13.92 12.05 -2.59
N LEU A 244 12.77 11.84 -1.94
CA LEU A 244 12.67 11.66 -0.49
C LEU A 244 13.46 10.44 0.00
N TRP A 245 13.44 9.34 -0.76
CA TRP A 245 14.22 8.16 -0.42
C TRP A 245 15.72 8.41 -0.58
N GLY A 246 16.13 9.01 -1.71
CA GLY A 246 17.53 9.29 -2.03
C GLY A 246 18.18 10.30 -1.09
N SER A 247 17.42 11.28 -0.56
CA SER A 247 17.91 12.22 0.46
C SER A 247 17.98 11.62 1.88
N GLY A 248 17.46 10.42 2.09
CA GLY A 248 17.34 9.82 3.42
C GLY A 248 16.22 10.40 4.29
N GLU A 249 15.38 11.27 3.73
CA GLU A 249 14.30 11.98 4.43
C GLU A 249 12.91 11.37 4.19
N ALA A 250 12.84 10.12 3.71
CA ALA A 250 11.58 9.42 3.45
C ALA A 250 10.76 9.24 4.75
N PRO A 251 9.66 10.00 4.96
CA PRO A 251 8.95 10.00 6.24
C PRO A 251 8.26 8.68 6.56
N TRP A 252 7.99 7.85 5.55
CA TRP A 252 7.42 6.52 5.72
C TRP A 252 8.44 5.45 6.12
N ARG A 253 9.76 5.77 6.07
CA ARG A 253 10.83 4.87 6.51
C ARG A 253 10.93 4.88 8.03
N ILE A 254 9.94 4.29 8.69
CA ILE A 254 9.84 4.22 10.16
C ILE A 254 10.63 3.06 10.78
N TRP A 255 11.24 2.20 9.96
CA TRP A 255 12.13 1.12 10.37
C TRP A 255 13.61 1.56 10.34
N GLY A 256 14.48 0.83 11.02
CA GLY A 256 15.92 1.10 11.03
C GLY A 256 16.58 1.02 9.64
N GLN A 257 17.90 1.26 9.56
CA GLN A 257 18.63 1.16 8.30
C GLN A 257 18.61 -0.29 7.80
N ASP A 258 17.99 -0.52 6.64
CA ASP A 258 18.25 -1.72 5.87
C ASP A 258 19.64 -1.61 5.21
N PRO A 259 20.36 -2.72 4.96
CA PRO A 259 21.54 -2.69 4.11
C PRO A 259 21.16 -2.07 2.76
N ALA A 260 22.00 -1.16 2.30
CA ALA A 260 21.75 -0.44 1.04
C ALA A 260 21.51 -1.47 -0.08
N PRO A 261 20.49 -1.28 -0.95
CA PRO A 261 20.38 -2.10 -2.13
C PRO A 261 21.66 -1.94 -2.93
N MET A 262 22.30 -3.06 -3.35
CA MET A 262 23.42 -2.99 -4.26
C MET A 262 22.94 -2.42 -5.59
N VAL A 263 23.07 -1.10 -5.74
CA VAL A 263 22.89 -0.44 -7.04
C VAL A 263 24.10 -0.85 -7.87
N ARG A 264 23.94 -1.87 -8.69
CA ARG A 264 24.86 -2.05 -9.81
C ARG A 264 24.63 -0.88 -10.75
N SER A 265 25.54 0.09 -10.76
CA SER A 265 25.72 0.96 -11.91
C SER A 265 25.97 0.02 -13.10
N VAL A 266 25.04 -0.03 -14.04
CA VAL A 266 25.32 -0.57 -15.36
C VAL A 266 26.39 0.37 -15.90
N GLY A 267 27.64 -0.09 -15.88
CA GLY A 267 28.79 0.65 -16.40
C GLY A 267 28.61 0.91 -17.88
N ASP A 268 29.13 2.06 -18.27
CA ASP A 268 29.30 2.55 -19.64
C ASP A 268 29.85 1.49 -20.61
#